data_a754c194b900d33550a0c8dc24779124
#
_entry.id   a754c194b900d33550a0c8dc24779124
#
_cell.length_a   1.000
_cell.length_b   1.000
_cell.length_c   1.000
_cell.angle_alpha   90.00
_cell.angle_beta   90.00
_cell.angle_gamma   90.00
#
_symmetry.space_group_name_H-M   'P 1'
#
loop_
_entity.id
_entity.type
_entity.pdbx_description
1 polymer ?
#
loop_
_entity_poly.entity_id
_entity_poly.type
_entity_poly.pdbx_seq_one_letter_code
_entity_poly.pdbx_strand_id
1 'polypeptide(L)'
;MNTPLAVLPHDLLWGMSLSGLPGDAPDWVFEVISQGQPVVVRRGAVAAGQVAVGIRGPRREQRYATTMPCSAIERHVRPEQLTHLTDRNPQRWPALDALSQVRPVMDVLDLSWGVSGSAGFELASGFAALHQGSDLDLILRTPEPVSRGWAAELVEALETAICRVDVQLQLAEGAVALKEWAGSSREVLFKSSTDTRLVSDPWQQSGVSA
;
A
#
# COMPACT_ATOMS: atom_id res chain seq x y z
N MET A 1 13.05 -12.71 23.36
CA MET A 1 12.28 -13.35 22.27
C MET A 1 11.91 -12.23 21.31
N ASN A 2 12.51 -12.23 20.10
CA ASN A 2 12.14 -11.22 19.09
C ASN A 2 10.72 -11.55 18.60
N THR A 3 9.77 -10.67 18.87
CA THR A 3 8.45 -10.71 18.23
C THR A 3 8.68 -10.71 16.72
N PRO A 4 8.13 -11.65 15.95
CA PRO A 4 8.30 -11.64 14.51
C PRO A 4 7.81 -10.29 13.95
N LEU A 5 8.60 -9.70 13.08
CA LEU A 5 8.28 -8.43 12.43
C LEU A 5 6.96 -8.61 11.67
N ALA A 6 5.89 -8.00 12.16
CA ALA A 6 4.60 -8.05 11.49
C ALA A 6 4.69 -7.22 10.20
N VAL A 7 4.79 -7.91 9.07
CA VAL A 7 4.85 -7.31 7.73
C VAL A 7 3.44 -7.23 7.17
N LEU A 8 3.03 -6.06 6.73
CA LEU A 8 1.67 -5.80 6.26
C LEU A 8 1.67 -5.41 4.77
N PRO A 9 0.56 -5.63 4.04
CA PRO A 9 0.43 -5.15 2.67
C PRO A 9 0.76 -3.66 2.55
N HIS A 10 1.47 -3.31 1.46
CA HIS A 10 2.02 -2.00 1.13
C HIS A 10 3.33 -1.62 1.85
N ASP A 11 3.80 -2.42 2.81
CA ASP A 11 5.13 -2.22 3.38
C ASP A 11 6.20 -2.39 2.29
N LEU A 12 7.30 -1.66 2.44
CA LEU A 12 8.46 -1.74 1.56
C LEU A 12 9.59 -2.48 2.27
N LEU A 13 10.16 -3.47 1.60
CA LEU A 13 11.21 -4.33 2.14
C LEU A 13 12.46 -4.26 1.27
N TRP A 14 13.62 -4.24 1.90
CA TRP A 14 14.94 -4.42 1.28
C TRP A 14 15.56 -5.73 1.75
N GLY A 15 16.52 -6.26 0.99
CA GLY A 15 17.22 -7.49 1.27
C GLY A 15 16.91 -8.63 0.28
N MET A 16 16.05 -8.38 -0.75
CA MET A 16 15.88 -9.34 -1.84
C MET A 16 17.20 -9.51 -2.59
N SER A 17 17.72 -10.73 -2.63
CA SER A 17 18.94 -11.06 -3.38
C SER A 17 18.62 -11.53 -4.81
N LEU A 18 19.58 -11.34 -5.73
CA LEU A 18 19.47 -11.84 -7.11
C LEU A 18 19.32 -13.37 -7.14
N SER A 19 20.01 -14.08 -6.24
CA SER A 19 19.92 -15.54 -6.14
C SER A 19 18.57 -16.04 -5.61
N GLY A 20 17.77 -15.18 -4.97
CA GLY A 20 16.42 -15.50 -4.52
C GLY A 20 15.34 -15.32 -5.59
N LEU A 21 15.71 -14.80 -6.77
CA LEU A 21 14.79 -14.64 -7.88
C LEU A 21 14.65 -15.94 -8.70
N PRO A 22 13.45 -16.27 -9.20
CA PRO A 22 13.28 -17.33 -10.18
C PRO A 22 14.12 -17.07 -11.43
N GLY A 23 14.74 -18.13 -11.97
CA GLY A 23 15.65 -17.99 -13.12
C GLY A 23 14.95 -17.58 -14.43
N ASP A 24 13.62 -17.68 -14.48
CA ASP A 24 12.78 -17.26 -15.60
C ASP A 24 12.17 -15.85 -15.40
N ALA A 25 12.57 -15.15 -14.35
CA ALA A 25 12.12 -13.77 -14.14
C ALA A 25 12.62 -12.88 -15.30
N PRO A 26 11.82 -11.87 -15.72
CA PRO A 26 12.24 -10.92 -16.75
C PRO A 26 13.53 -10.16 -16.38
N ASP A 27 14.37 -9.84 -17.35
CA ASP A 27 15.66 -9.15 -17.14
C ASP A 27 15.53 -7.87 -16.30
N TRP A 28 14.49 -7.09 -16.54
CA TRP A 28 14.24 -5.86 -15.77
C TRP A 28 14.05 -6.11 -14.27
N VAL A 29 13.62 -7.31 -13.86
CA VAL A 29 13.50 -7.70 -12.43
C VAL A 29 14.88 -7.78 -11.79
N PHE A 30 15.81 -8.43 -12.48
CA PHE A 30 17.22 -8.53 -12.03
C PHE A 30 17.86 -7.15 -11.96
N GLU A 31 17.63 -6.29 -12.95
CA GLU A 31 18.13 -4.92 -12.98
C GLU A 31 17.65 -4.11 -11.76
N VAL A 32 16.35 -4.12 -11.47
CA VAL A 32 15.73 -3.41 -10.35
C VAL A 32 16.32 -3.87 -9.01
N ILE A 33 16.42 -5.18 -8.80
CA ILE A 33 16.97 -5.72 -7.55
C ILE A 33 18.47 -5.44 -7.43
N SER A 34 19.24 -5.50 -8.52
CA SER A 34 20.67 -5.17 -8.52
C SER A 34 20.96 -3.70 -8.14
N GLN A 35 20.01 -2.80 -8.40
CA GLN A 35 20.06 -1.40 -8.01
C GLN A 35 19.70 -1.16 -6.53
N GLY A 36 19.34 -2.20 -5.78
CA GLY A 36 18.95 -2.09 -4.37
C GLY A 36 17.57 -1.46 -4.16
N GLN A 37 16.68 -1.53 -5.15
CA GLN A 37 15.31 -1.05 -5.00
C GLN A 37 14.51 -1.97 -4.06
N PRO A 38 13.53 -1.41 -3.30
CA PRO A 38 12.68 -2.22 -2.43
C PRO A 38 11.67 -3.05 -3.21
N VAL A 39 11.21 -4.11 -2.57
CA VAL A 39 10.01 -4.84 -2.97
C VAL A 39 8.81 -4.39 -2.15
N VAL A 40 7.60 -4.50 -2.71
CA VAL A 40 6.35 -4.10 -2.07
C VAL A 40 5.63 -5.32 -1.53
N VAL A 41 5.28 -5.33 -0.26
CA VAL A 41 4.47 -6.41 0.34
C VAL A 41 3.09 -6.43 -0.29
N ARG A 42 2.69 -7.61 -0.73
CA ARG A 42 1.38 -7.88 -1.35
C ARG A 42 0.53 -8.76 -0.45
N ARG A 43 -0.78 -8.70 -0.65
CA ARG A 43 -1.67 -9.77 -0.18
C ARG A 43 -1.39 -11.03 -0.99
N GLY A 44 -1.34 -12.16 -0.32
CA GLY A 44 -1.15 -13.48 -0.93
C GLY A 44 -0.87 -14.53 0.12
N ALA A 45 -1.41 -15.72 -0.09
CA ALA A 45 -1.05 -16.89 0.72
C ALA A 45 0.34 -17.37 0.30
N VAL A 46 1.23 -17.54 1.27
CA VAL A 46 2.61 -17.99 1.09
C VAL A 46 2.99 -19.02 2.15
N ALA A 47 4.06 -19.76 1.91
CA ALA A 47 4.58 -20.70 2.89
C ALA A 47 5.08 -19.99 4.16
N ALA A 48 5.12 -20.70 5.27
CA ALA A 48 5.65 -20.18 6.52
C ALA A 48 7.09 -19.68 6.34
N GLY A 49 7.41 -18.51 6.90
CA GLY A 49 8.72 -17.87 6.75
C GLY A 49 8.92 -17.12 5.43
N GLN A 50 7.89 -17.00 4.59
CA GLN A 50 7.91 -16.24 3.35
C GLN A 50 6.96 -15.04 3.43
N VAL A 51 7.24 -14.02 2.61
CA VAL A 51 6.38 -12.86 2.38
C VAL A 51 6.05 -12.76 0.89
N ALA A 52 4.77 -12.58 0.55
CA ALA A 52 4.36 -12.27 -0.82
C ALA A 52 4.80 -10.85 -1.16
N VAL A 53 5.57 -10.69 -2.23
CA VAL A 53 6.09 -9.38 -2.63
C VAL A 53 5.87 -9.12 -4.11
N GLY A 54 5.86 -7.84 -4.47
CA GLY A 54 5.85 -7.36 -5.85
C GLY A 54 7.09 -6.52 -6.13
N ILE A 55 7.73 -6.80 -7.25
CA ILE A 55 8.82 -5.99 -7.78
C ILE A 55 8.20 -5.02 -8.79
N ARG A 56 8.55 -3.74 -8.65
CA ARG A 56 8.11 -2.68 -9.53
C ARG A 56 9.22 -2.37 -10.53
N GLY A 57 8.91 -2.43 -11.82
CA GLY A 57 9.80 -1.94 -12.87
C GLY A 57 9.59 -0.46 -13.18
N PRO A 58 10.42 0.10 -14.08
CA PRO A 58 10.34 1.51 -14.47
C PRO A 58 9.03 1.89 -15.18
N ARG A 59 8.36 0.94 -15.83
CA ARG A 59 7.08 1.18 -16.50
C ARG A 59 5.92 0.78 -15.59
N ARG A 60 4.76 1.44 -15.74
CA ARG A 60 3.56 1.19 -14.92
C ARG A 60 3.06 -0.26 -14.99
N GLU A 61 3.13 -0.87 -16.17
CA GLU A 61 2.73 -2.27 -16.42
C GLU A 61 3.73 -3.30 -15.90
N GLN A 62 4.96 -2.90 -15.62
CA GLN A 62 5.99 -3.81 -15.11
C GLN A 62 5.79 -4.06 -13.63
N ARG A 63 5.10 -5.17 -13.36
CA ARG A 63 4.83 -5.68 -12.02
C ARG A 63 5.11 -7.18 -12.01
N TYR A 64 6.05 -7.61 -11.18
CA TYR A 64 6.43 -9.01 -11.04
C TYR A 64 6.13 -9.49 -9.63
N ALA A 65 5.32 -10.55 -9.52
CA ALA A 65 4.93 -11.14 -8.26
C ALA A 65 5.86 -12.29 -7.91
N THR A 66 6.36 -12.31 -6.68
CA THR A 66 7.23 -13.37 -6.16
C THR A 66 7.10 -13.48 -4.64
N THR A 67 7.96 -14.27 -4.01
CA THR A 67 8.08 -14.36 -2.56
C THR A 67 9.49 -13.98 -2.10
N MET A 68 9.62 -13.58 -0.85
CA MET A 68 10.88 -13.26 -0.20
C MET A 68 10.94 -13.93 1.17
N PRO A 69 12.05 -14.59 1.55
CA PRO A 69 12.22 -15.11 2.90
C PRO A 69 12.15 -14.00 3.93
N CYS A 70 11.39 -14.18 5.02
CA CYS A 70 11.37 -13.21 6.12
C CYS A 70 12.76 -12.96 6.71
N SER A 71 13.62 -13.97 6.72
CA SER A 71 15.02 -13.87 7.20
C SER A 71 15.93 -13.01 6.31
N ALA A 72 15.53 -12.71 5.08
CA ALA A 72 16.27 -11.86 4.15
C ALA A 72 15.91 -10.37 4.30
N ILE A 73 14.95 -10.01 5.16
CA ILE A 73 14.55 -8.62 5.36
C ILE A 73 15.66 -7.88 6.11
N GLU A 74 16.32 -6.95 5.43
CA GLU A 74 17.38 -6.08 5.98
C GLU A 74 16.83 -4.74 6.46
N ARG A 75 15.84 -4.20 5.74
CA ARG A 75 15.18 -2.93 6.05
C ARG A 75 13.69 -3.04 5.76
N HIS A 76 12.89 -2.42 6.61
CA HIS A 76 11.44 -2.37 6.53
C HIS A 76 10.95 -0.94 6.71
N VAL A 77 10.13 -0.46 5.79
CA VAL A 77 9.50 0.86 5.87
C VAL A 77 7.99 0.68 5.68
N ARG A 78 7.23 1.20 6.63
CA ARG A 78 5.77 1.19 6.61
C ARG A 78 5.22 2.46 5.96
N PRO A 79 4.05 2.40 5.30
CA PRO A 79 3.37 3.58 4.78
C PRO A 79 3.20 4.71 5.80
N GLU A 80 2.95 4.38 7.07
CA GLU A 80 2.75 5.32 8.16
C GLU A 80 4.00 6.17 8.49
N GLN A 81 5.17 5.70 8.07
CA GLN A 81 6.44 6.44 8.23
C GLN A 81 6.68 7.46 7.11
N LEU A 82 5.79 7.51 6.11
CA LEU A 82 5.95 8.29 4.88
C LEU A 82 4.95 9.45 4.77
N THR A 83 4.35 9.86 5.87
CA THR A 83 3.34 10.93 5.91
C THR A 83 3.93 12.34 5.80
N HIS A 84 5.25 12.47 5.86
CA HIS A 84 5.95 13.76 5.80
C HIS A 84 6.90 13.80 4.59
N LEU A 85 6.91 14.95 3.90
CA LEU A 85 7.92 15.22 2.88
C LEU A 85 9.27 15.41 3.55
N THR A 86 10.32 14.92 2.89
CA THR A 86 11.71 15.14 3.30
C THR A 86 12.41 16.03 2.29
N ASP A 87 13.47 16.69 2.69
CA ASP A 87 14.31 17.53 1.81
C ASP A 87 14.96 16.75 0.65
N ARG A 88 14.84 15.42 0.67
CA ARG A 88 15.35 14.53 -0.38
C ARG A 88 14.51 14.50 -1.64
N ASN A 89 13.29 15.07 -1.63
CA ASN A 89 12.39 15.09 -2.79
C ASN A 89 12.41 16.49 -3.44
N PRO A 90 13.44 16.81 -4.27
CA PRO A 90 13.57 18.14 -4.88
C PRO A 90 12.49 18.43 -5.92
N GLN A 91 11.86 17.40 -6.49
CA GLN A 91 10.85 17.55 -7.51
C GLN A 91 9.45 17.55 -6.87
N ARG A 92 8.73 18.64 -7.11
CA ARG A 92 7.35 18.79 -6.62
C ARG A 92 6.38 18.18 -7.64
N TRP A 93 5.96 16.96 -7.35
CA TRP A 93 4.89 16.32 -8.09
C TRP A 93 3.51 16.68 -7.51
N PRO A 94 2.44 16.77 -8.33
CA PRO A 94 1.08 17.02 -7.81
C PRO A 94 0.68 16.08 -6.67
N ALA A 95 1.08 14.82 -6.71
CA ALA A 95 0.81 13.86 -5.64
C ALA A 95 1.49 14.24 -4.29
N LEU A 96 2.68 14.84 -4.32
CA LEU A 96 3.37 15.29 -3.11
C LEU A 96 2.77 16.62 -2.59
N ASP A 97 2.34 17.50 -3.48
CA ASP A 97 1.59 18.69 -3.08
C ASP A 97 0.23 18.31 -2.48
N ALA A 98 -0.46 17.33 -3.06
CA ALA A 98 -1.69 16.77 -2.51
C ALA A 98 -1.47 16.16 -1.12
N LEU A 99 -0.35 15.44 -0.90
CA LEU A 99 -0.01 14.91 0.42
C LEU A 99 0.07 16.03 1.47
N SER A 100 0.70 17.15 1.14
CA SER A 100 0.78 18.31 2.03
C SER A 100 -0.60 18.91 2.35
N GLN A 101 -1.51 18.91 1.36
CA GLN A 101 -2.87 19.42 1.51
C GLN A 101 -3.77 18.53 2.35
N VAL A 102 -3.71 17.20 2.14
CA VAL A 102 -4.61 16.25 2.83
C VAL A 102 -4.13 15.85 4.21
N ARG A 103 -2.84 16.01 4.52
CA ARG A 103 -2.28 15.63 5.81
C ARG A 103 -3.03 16.17 7.01
N PRO A 104 -3.41 17.48 7.11
CA PRO A 104 -4.18 17.98 8.23
C PRO A 104 -5.54 17.29 8.42
N VAL A 105 -6.18 16.89 7.30
CA VAL A 105 -7.45 16.12 7.34
C VAL A 105 -7.20 14.71 7.87
N MET A 106 -6.13 14.07 7.43
CA MET A 106 -5.82 12.69 7.83
C MET A 106 -5.32 12.61 9.29
N ASP A 107 -4.55 13.60 9.74
CA ASP A 107 -3.95 13.61 11.07
C ASP A 107 -5.00 13.75 12.20
N VAL A 108 -6.18 14.34 11.92
CA VAL A 108 -7.24 14.50 12.92
C VAL A 108 -8.18 13.30 13.05
N LEU A 109 -8.01 12.25 12.21
CA LEU A 109 -8.90 11.08 12.21
C LEU A 109 -8.71 10.14 13.40
N ASP A 110 -7.64 10.28 14.18
CA ASP A 110 -7.23 9.36 15.27
C ASP A 110 -7.10 7.89 14.80
N LEU A 111 -6.75 7.70 13.51
CA LEU A 111 -6.51 6.43 12.87
C LEU A 111 -5.12 6.40 12.24
N SER A 112 -4.47 5.24 12.29
CA SER A 112 -3.18 5.07 11.61
C SER A 112 -3.36 5.15 10.09
N TRP A 113 -2.66 6.07 9.46
CA TRP A 113 -2.68 6.24 8.00
C TRP A 113 -1.27 6.40 7.43
N GLY A 114 -1.11 6.19 6.14
CA GLY A 114 0.20 6.32 5.51
C GLY A 114 0.13 6.38 3.99
N VAL A 115 1.28 6.69 3.40
CA VAL A 115 1.43 6.87 1.95
C VAL A 115 1.93 5.58 1.30
N SER A 116 1.23 5.14 0.26
CA SER A 116 1.56 3.95 -0.52
C SER A 116 1.76 4.29 -2.01
N GLY A 117 1.65 3.31 -2.88
CA GLY A 117 1.72 3.51 -4.33
C GLY A 117 3.04 4.09 -4.81
N SER A 118 2.96 4.95 -5.82
CA SER A 118 4.14 5.60 -6.41
C SER A 118 4.78 6.61 -5.47
N ALA A 119 3.95 7.39 -4.75
CA ALA A 119 4.44 8.39 -3.80
C ALA A 119 5.18 7.72 -2.64
N GLY A 120 4.60 6.69 -2.02
CA GLY A 120 5.25 5.95 -0.94
C GLY A 120 6.56 5.29 -1.38
N PHE A 121 6.58 4.71 -2.59
CA PHE A 121 7.79 4.10 -3.13
C PHE A 121 8.93 5.13 -3.31
N GLU A 122 8.64 6.28 -3.94
CA GLU A 122 9.65 7.32 -4.17
C GLU A 122 10.11 7.96 -2.86
N LEU A 123 9.19 8.26 -1.92
CA LEU A 123 9.52 8.80 -0.60
C LEU A 123 10.46 7.89 0.20
N ALA A 124 10.24 6.58 0.15
CA ALA A 124 11.02 5.62 0.93
C ALA A 124 12.36 5.26 0.30
N SER A 125 12.40 5.19 -1.03
CA SER A 125 13.55 4.64 -1.76
C SER A 125 14.42 5.69 -2.44
N GLY A 126 13.86 6.86 -2.78
CA GLY A 126 14.49 7.87 -3.62
C GLY A 126 14.51 7.53 -5.12
N PHE A 127 14.04 6.36 -5.52
CA PHE A 127 13.91 6.00 -6.94
C PHE A 127 12.68 6.63 -7.55
N ALA A 128 12.84 7.25 -8.71
CA ALA A 128 11.75 7.91 -9.42
C ALA A 128 10.60 6.94 -9.71
N ALA A 129 9.40 7.30 -9.28
CA ALA A 129 8.19 6.50 -9.46
C ALA A 129 6.96 7.39 -9.73
N LEU A 130 7.06 8.67 -9.44
CA LEU A 130 6.04 9.68 -9.67
C LEU A 130 6.19 10.32 -11.05
N HIS A 131 5.08 10.82 -11.56
CA HIS A 131 4.99 11.64 -12.76
C HIS A 131 3.82 12.63 -12.62
N GLN A 132 3.66 13.55 -13.57
CA GLN A 132 2.66 14.62 -13.55
C GLN A 132 1.21 14.12 -13.37
N GLY A 133 0.87 12.96 -13.88
CA GLY A 133 -0.46 12.36 -13.76
C GLY A 133 -0.56 11.27 -12.70
N SER A 134 0.32 11.22 -11.70
CA SER A 134 0.24 10.26 -10.60
C SER A 134 -0.83 10.67 -9.59
N ASP A 135 -1.64 9.69 -9.17
CA ASP A 135 -2.56 9.82 -8.04
C ASP A 135 -1.78 9.73 -6.71
N LEU A 136 -2.38 10.20 -5.64
CA LEU A 136 -1.90 9.97 -4.27
C LEU A 136 -2.61 8.76 -3.69
N ASP A 137 -1.89 7.67 -3.50
CA ASP A 137 -2.39 6.44 -2.87
C ASP A 137 -2.14 6.49 -1.36
N LEU A 138 -3.20 6.38 -0.56
CA LEU A 138 -3.16 6.32 0.90
C LEU A 138 -3.71 5.00 1.42
N ILE A 139 -3.19 4.56 2.54
CA ILE A 139 -3.84 3.54 3.37
C ILE A 139 -4.35 4.16 4.66
N LEU A 140 -5.46 3.65 5.16
CA LEU A 140 -6.04 4.01 6.44
C LEU A 140 -6.41 2.73 7.19
N ARG A 141 -5.83 2.53 8.38
CA ARG A 141 -6.08 1.33 9.20
C ARG A 141 -7.40 1.50 9.93
N THR A 142 -8.37 0.66 9.61
CA THR A 142 -9.71 0.67 10.19
C THR A 142 -10.02 -0.71 10.78
N PRO A 143 -9.37 -1.08 11.91
CA PRO A 143 -9.65 -2.37 12.57
C PRO A 143 -11.11 -2.47 13.02
N GLU A 144 -11.70 -1.35 13.43
CA GLU A 144 -13.10 -1.23 13.82
C GLU A 144 -13.96 -0.70 12.66
N PRO A 145 -15.25 -1.07 12.62
CA PRO A 145 -16.16 -0.60 11.58
C PRO A 145 -16.31 0.92 11.54
N VAL A 146 -16.23 1.49 10.35
CA VAL A 146 -16.56 2.90 10.10
C VAL A 146 -17.84 2.99 9.26
N SER A 147 -18.67 4.01 9.54
CA SER A 147 -19.94 4.17 8.82
C SER A 147 -19.72 4.65 7.39
N ARG A 148 -20.68 4.36 6.50
CA ARG A 148 -20.68 4.90 5.14
C ARG A 148 -20.79 6.42 5.10
N GLY A 149 -21.51 7.02 6.06
CA GLY A 149 -21.61 8.48 6.20
C GLY A 149 -20.26 9.11 6.53
N TRP A 150 -19.56 8.59 7.52
CA TRP A 150 -18.19 9.01 7.83
C TRP A 150 -17.25 8.87 6.62
N ALA A 151 -17.36 7.76 5.88
CA ALA A 151 -16.55 7.55 4.69
C ALA A 151 -16.86 8.57 3.58
N ALA A 152 -18.14 8.95 3.42
CA ALA A 152 -18.55 9.97 2.45
C ALA A 152 -18.01 11.36 2.82
N GLU A 153 -18.09 11.75 4.09
CA GLU A 153 -17.52 13.01 4.60
C GLU A 153 -16.01 13.07 4.37
N LEU A 154 -15.28 11.95 4.60
CA LEU A 154 -13.85 11.89 4.33
C LEU A 154 -13.54 12.00 2.84
N VAL A 155 -14.29 11.31 1.97
CA VAL A 155 -14.13 11.45 0.51
C VAL A 155 -14.30 12.90 0.09
N GLU A 156 -15.36 13.59 0.54
CA GLU A 156 -15.62 14.99 0.22
C GLU A 156 -14.46 15.90 0.68
N ALA A 157 -13.96 15.69 1.88
CA ALA A 157 -12.83 16.47 2.41
C ALA A 157 -11.54 16.28 1.56
N LEU A 158 -11.33 15.10 0.98
CA LEU A 158 -10.15 14.79 0.16
C LEU A 158 -10.29 15.22 -1.30
N GLU A 159 -11.50 15.49 -1.80
CA GLU A 159 -11.73 15.95 -3.20
C GLU A 159 -11.18 17.35 -3.48
N THR A 160 -10.82 18.11 -2.44
CA THR A 160 -10.19 19.42 -2.57
C THR A 160 -8.71 19.38 -2.97
N ALA A 161 -8.10 18.19 -2.99
CA ALA A 161 -6.69 18.01 -3.31
C ALA A 161 -6.40 18.31 -4.80
N ILE A 162 -5.16 18.74 -5.07
CA ILE A 162 -4.69 19.12 -6.42
C ILE A 162 -4.63 17.93 -7.41
N CYS A 163 -4.60 16.69 -6.90
CA CYS A 163 -4.72 15.48 -7.72
C CYS A 163 -5.69 14.50 -7.07
N ARG A 164 -6.04 13.44 -7.79
CA ARG A 164 -6.86 12.37 -7.25
C ARG A 164 -6.20 11.72 -6.04
N VAL A 165 -6.97 11.55 -4.96
CA VAL A 165 -6.56 10.82 -3.76
C VAL A 165 -7.34 9.52 -3.67
N ASP A 166 -6.63 8.40 -3.66
CA ASP A 166 -7.19 7.06 -3.51
C ASP A 166 -6.83 6.51 -2.13
N VAL A 167 -7.85 6.33 -1.27
CA VAL A 167 -7.67 5.77 0.07
C VAL A 167 -8.15 4.34 0.09
N GLN A 168 -7.32 3.45 0.61
CA GLN A 168 -7.69 2.07 0.88
C GLN A 168 -7.86 1.86 2.39
N LEU A 169 -9.07 1.49 2.81
CA LEU A 169 -9.35 1.07 4.18
C LEU A 169 -8.73 -0.31 4.39
N GLN A 170 -7.83 -0.42 5.37
CA GLN A 170 -7.14 -1.65 5.74
C GLN A 170 -7.78 -2.24 6.97
N LEU A 171 -8.47 -3.35 6.81
CA LEU A 171 -9.11 -4.13 7.84
C LEU A 171 -8.21 -5.30 8.27
N ALA A 172 -8.58 -6.01 9.32
CA ALA A 172 -7.83 -7.18 9.79
C ALA A 172 -7.66 -8.26 8.70
N GLU A 173 -8.74 -8.57 7.98
CA GLU A 173 -8.79 -9.68 7.00
C GLU A 173 -8.59 -9.22 5.54
N GLY A 174 -8.53 -7.92 5.27
CA GLY A 174 -8.43 -7.45 3.89
C GLY A 174 -8.53 -5.94 3.76
N ALA A 175 -9.05 -5.49 2.62
CA ALA A 175 -9.22 -4.06 2.35
C ALA A 175 -10.36 -3.77 1.39
N VAL A 176 -10.89 -2.56 1.49
CA VAL A 176 -11.86 -1.98 0.56
C VAL A 176 -11.43 -0.56 0.17
N ALA A 177 -11.86 -0.09 -1.01
CA ALA A 177 -11.63 1.30 -1.38
C ALA A 177 -12.60 2.20 -0.60
N LEU A 178 -12.09 3.30 -0.03
CA LEU A 178 -12.89 4.29 0.71
C LEU A 178 -14.06 4.80 -0.14
N LYS A 179 -13.82 5.14 -1.42
CA LYS A 179 -14.86 5.63 -2.34
C LYS A 179 -15.96 4.61 -2.60
N GLU A 180 -15.62 3.30 -2.66
CA GLU A 180 -16.65 2.25 -2.79
C GLU A 180 -17.48 2.14 -1.53
N TRP A 181 -16.83 2.18 -0.35
CA TRP A 181 -17.54 2.12 0.93
C TRP A 181 -18.44 3.34 1.16
N ALA A 182 -17.99 4.53 0.76
CA ALA A 182 -18.75 5.77 0.80
C ALA A 182 -19.97 5.77 -0.14
N GLY A 183 -19.94 4.94 -1.19
CA GLY A 183 -20.98 4.91 -2.21
C GLY A 183 -22.29 4.27 -1.75
N SER A 184 -23.30 4.38 -2.61
CA SER A 184 -24.66 3.83 -2.37
C SER A 184 -24.81 2.35 -2.74
N SER A 185 -23.78 1.70 -3.28
CA SER A 185 -23.84 0.27 -3.63
C SER A 185 -24.06 -0.57 -2.36
N ARG A 186 -24.90 -1.60 -2.48
CA ARG A 186 -25.16 -2.54 -1.38
C ARG A 186 -23.92 -3.37 -1.04
N GLU A 187 -23.08 -3.66 -2.04
CA GLU A 187 -21.87 -4.46 -1.90
C GLU A 187 -20.67 -3.68 -2.39
N VAL A 188 -19.51 -3.98 -1.80
CA VAL A 188 -18.20 -3.39 -2.11
C VAL A 188 -17.20 -4.50 -2.39
N LEU A 189 -16.17 -4.19 -3.17
CA LEU A 189 -15.12 -5.14 -3.52
C LEU A 189 -14.13 -5.30 -2.34
N PHE A 190 -14.26 -6.41 -1.64
CA PHE A 190 -13.34 -6.79 -0.56
C PHE A 190 -12.17 -7.60 -1.12
N LYS A 191 -10.96 -7.18 -0.81
CA LYS A 191 -9.69 -7.81 -1.23
C LYS A 191 -9.02 -8.44 -0.01
N SER A 192 -9.12 -9.77 0.13
CA SER A 192 -8.44 -10.53 1.18
C SER A 192 -7.02 -10.96 0.76
N SER A 193 -6.37 -11.77 1.56
CA SER A 193 -5.10 -12.42 1.21
C SER A 193 -5.27 -13.55 0.19
N THR A 194 -6.46 -14.14 0.07
CA THR A 194 -6.72 -15.33 -0.75
C THR A 194 -7.63 -15.06 -1.94
N ASP A 195 -8.55 -14.11 -1.82
CA ASP A 195 -9.59 -13.86 -2.82
C ASP A 195 -9.96 -12.37 -2.94
N THR A 196 -10.78 -12.11 -3.94
CA THR A 196 -11.44 -10.82 -4.14
C THR A 196 -12.91 -11.09 -4.37
N ARG A 197 -13.80 -10.58 -3.52
CA ARG A 197 -15.24 -10.84 -3.56
C ARG A 197 -16.06 -9.60 -3.21
N LEU A 198 -17.33 -9.61 -3.62
CA LEU A 198 -18.29 -8.60 -3.20
C LEU A 198 -18.84 -8.96 -1.80
N VAL A 199 -18.92 -7.97 -0.93
CA VAL A 199 -19.44 -8.10 0.44
C VAL A 199 -20.31 -6.91 0.80
N SER A 200 -21.36 -7.14 1.60
CA SER A 200 -22.21 -6.07 2.10
C SER A 200 -21.61 -5.35 3.31
N ASP A 201 -20.86 -6.09 4.15
CA ASP A 201 -20.14 -5.57 5.30
C ASP A 201 -18.73 -6.17 5.35
N PRO A 202 -17.69 -5.36 5.08
CA PRO A 202 -16.32 -5.85 5.05
C PRO A 202 -15.72 -6.17 6.43
N TRP A 203 -16.30 -5.68 7.54
CA TRP A 203 -15.84 -6.00 8.90
C TRP A 203 -16.44 -7.28 9.47
N GLN A 204 -17.56 -7.75 8.93
CA GLN A 204 -18.21 -9.00 9.38
C GLN A 204 -17.63 -10.28 8.77
N GLN A 205 -16.47 -10.21 8.11
CA GLN A 205 -15.88 -11.38 7.42
C GLN A 205 -15.20 -12.39 8.37
N SER A 206 -15.06 -12.08 9.64
CA SER A 206 -14.37 -12.92 10.65
C SER A 206 -15.22 -14.09 11.19
N GLY A 207 -16.28 -14.52 10.50
CA GLY A 207 -17.30 -15.42 11.02
C GLY A 207 -17.67 -16.65 10.19
N VAL A 208 -16.85 -17.12 9.23
CA VAL A 208 -17.12 -18.39 8.53
C VAL A 208 -15.92 -19.32 8.61
N SER A 209 -15.78 -19.95 9.77
CA SER A 209 -15.07 -21.22 9.92
C SER A 209 -15.94 -22.09 10.83
N ALA A 210 -16.78 -22.88 10.23
CA ALA A 210 -17.37 -24.07 10.84
C ALA A 210 -16.82 -25.29 10.12
#